data_79930a2832352b21cf4ef878da9159bf
#
_entry.id   79930a2832352b21cf4ef878da9159bf
#
_cell.length_a   1.000
_cell.length_b   1.000
_cell.length_c   1.000
_cell.angle_alpha   90.00
_cell.angle_beta   90.00
_cell.angle_gamma   90.00
#
_symmetry.space_group_name_H-M   'P 1'
#
loop_
_entity.id
_entity.type
_entity.pdbx_description
1 polymer ?
#
loop_
_entity_poly.entity_id
_entity_poly.type
_entity_poly.pdbx_seq_one_letter_code
_entity_poly.pdbx_strand_id
1 'polypeptide(L)'
;RPRSHDDYEKCLFRLGHALDDLKLRWFITYGTALNYWRSKKFTGSDMDTAIFYEDYRARNLTEKEFLLFLKNKYQLKLTSHYGQIKHGKEWTFACVEAKISVDIFLVYRYNETKYSFKYWAASYNDLCDKMIYGKCRWGFSDFNLTQVNVHGKDFQIVPLSFIIERYGQDYREPKRYNYFQSLRILPNLIKEYKEK
;
A
#
# COMPACT_ATOMS: atom_id res chain seq x y z
N ARG A 1 15.15 -10.76 18.94
CA ARG A 1 13.86 -11.15 19.48
C ARG A 1 12.93 -11.43 18.30
N PRO A 2 12.17 -12.54 18.27
CA PRO A 2 11.16 -12.77 17.25
C PRO A 2 10.14 -11.63 17.26
N ARG A 3 9.65 -11.23 16.11
CA ARG A 3 8.60 -10.21 15.98
C ARG A 3 7.32 -10.75 16.62
N SER A 4 6.70 -9.98 17.50
CA SER A 4 5.43 -10.36 18.13
C SER A 4 4.26 -9.75 17.36
N HIS A 5 3.09 -10.32 17.52
CA HIS A 5 1.83 -9.72 17.03
C HIS A 5 1.65 -8.32 17.60
N ASP A 6 1.99 -8.13 18.88
CA ASP A 6 1.90 -6.84 19.56
C ASP A 6 2.80 -5.77 18.94
N ASP A 7 4.01 -6.15 18.47
CA ASP A 7 4.92 -5.21 17.80
C ASP A 7 4.33 -4.73 16.47
N TYR A 8 3.65 -5.63 15.72
CA TYR A 8 2.98 -5.28 14.48
C TYR A 8 1.82 -4.31 14.72
N GLU A 9 0.97 -4.60 15.67
CA GLU A 9 -0.17 -3.75 16.02
C GLU A 9 0.26 -2.38 16.53
N LYS A 10 1.29 -2.30 17.39
CA LYS A 10 1.86 -1.01 17.83
C LYS A 10 2.29 -0.15 16.63
N CYS A 11 2.92 -0.76 15.64
CA CYS A 11 3.31 -0.04 14.43
C CYS A 11 2.09 0.41 13.62
N LEU A 12 1.07 -0.44 13.49
CA LEU A 12 -0.18 -0.10 12.81
C LEU A 12 -0.89 1.08 13.48
N PHE A 13 -0.98 1.09 14.81
CA PHE A 13 -1.56 2.20 15.58
C PHE A 13 -0.77 3.49 15.39
N ARG A 14 0.57 3.42 15.44
CA ARG A 14 1.45 4.57 15.22
C ARG A 14 1.25 5.19 13.83
N LEU A 15 1.24 4.36 12.80
CA LEU A 15 0.97 4.79 11.43
C LEU A 15 -0.43 5.41 11.32
N GLY A 16 -1.43 4.74 11.89
CA GLY A 16 -2.81 5.22 11.88
C GLY A 16 -2.94 6.61 12.48
N HIS A 17 -2.38 6.83 13.66
CA HIS A 17 -2.37 8.16 14.29
C HIS A 17 -1.65 9.19 13.44
N ALA A 18 -0.54 8.83 12.80
CA ALA A 18 0.22 9.74 11.96
C ALA A 18 -0.59 10.22 10.74
N LEU A 19 -1.23 9.30 10.04
CA LEU A 19 -2.01 9.61 8.84
C LEU A 19 -3.36 10.29 9.18
N ASP A 20 -3.99 9.91 10.29
CA ASP A 20 -5.20 10.54 10.80
C ASP A 20 -4.94 12.01 11.22
N ASP A 21 -3.80 12.30 11.87
CA ASP A 21 -3.40 13.68 12.23
C ASP A 21 -3.19 14.56 10.98
N LEU A 22 -2.68 13.98 9.90
CA LEU A 22 -2.58 14.65 8.61
C LEU A 22 -3.93 14.73 7.88
N LYS A 23 -4.99 14.14 8.46
CA LYS A 23 -6.33 14.04 7.88
C LYS A 23 -6.29 13.41 6.47
N LEU A 24 -5.44 12.44 6.27
CA LEU A 24 -5.33 11.66 5.06
C LEU A 24 -6.23 10.44 5.18
N ARG A 25 -7.06 10.20 4.16
CA ARG A 25 -7.80 8.95 4.04
C ARG A 25 -6.85 7.87 3.56
N TRP A 26 -6.56 6.93 4.42
CA TRP A 26 -5.63 5.84 4.19
C TRP A 26 -6.28 4.48 4.47
N PHE A 27 -5.67 3.41 3.98
CA PHE A 27 -6.21 2.07 4.15
C PHE A 27 -5.13 1.00 4.06
N ILE A 28 -5.42 -0.15 4.67
CA ILE A 28 -4.59 -1.35 4.63
C ILE A 28 -4.85 -2.07 3.30
N THR A 29 -3.77 -2.50 2.64
CA THR A 29 -3.85 -3.10 1.30
C THR A 29 -2.90 -4.29 1.13
N TYR A 30 -2.79 -4.82 -0.06
CA TYR A 30 -1.87 -5.87 -0.54
C TYR A 30 -1.66 -7.03 0.43
N GLY A 31 -0.41 -7.39 0.73
CA GLY A 31 -0.03 -8.52 1.57
C GLY A 31 -0.60 -8.47 2.97
N THR A 32 -0.66 -7.28 3.57
CA THR A 32 -1.25 -7.06 4.88
C THR A 32 -2.75 -7.34 4.88
N ALA A 33 -3.48 -6.84 3.88
CA ALA A 33 -4.89 -7.11 3.72
C ALA A 33 -5.15 -8.59 3.38
N LEU A 34 -4.31 -9.18 2.53
CA LEU A 34 -4.38 -10.60 2.21
C LEU A 34 -4.28 -11.48 3.47
N ASN A 35 -3.31 -11.19 4.35
CA ASN A 35 -3.14 -11.91 5.61
C ASN A 35 -4.38 -11.77 6.51
N TYR A 36 -4.94 -10.57 6.60
CA TYR A 36 -6.16 -10.35 7.35
C TYR A 36 -7.35 -11.14 6.79
N TRP A 37 -7.56 -11.14 5.49
CA TRP A 37 -8.65 -11.89 4.87
C TRP A 37 -8.51 -13.41 5.00
N ARG A 38 -7.25 -13.90 5.07
CA ARG A 38 -6.95 -15.32 5.32
C ARG A 38 -7.18 -15.76 6.76
N SER A 39 -6.70 -14.97 7.72
CA SER A 39 -6.55 -15.40 9.13
C SER A 39 -7.22 -14.50 10.15
N LYS A 40 -7.79 -13.36 9.73
CA LYS A 40 -8.33 -12.31 10.61
C LYS A 40 -7.29 -11.72 11.57
N LYS A 41 -6.01 -11.79 11.21
CA LYS A 41 -4.89 -11.27 12.00
C LYS A 41 -3.98 -10.42 11.14
N PHE A 42 -3.44 -9.38 11.74
CA PHE A 42 -2.37 -8.58 11.15
C PHE A 42 -1.03 -9.12 11.63
N THR A 43 -0.28 -9.71 10.71
CA THR A 43 1.01 -10.35 11.01
C THR A 43 1.95 -10.19 9.81
N GLY A 44 3.23 -10.25 10.06
CA GLY A 44 4.25 -10.19 9.00
C GLY A 44 5.48 -9.41 9.38
N SER A 45 6.30 -9.16 8.39
CA SER A 45 7.53 -8.36 8.51
C SER A 45 7.38 -6.97 7.91
N ASP A 46 6.39 -6.81 7.09
CA ASP A 46 6.06 -5.64 6.30
C ASP A 46 4.57 -5.33 6.44
N MET A 47 4.25 -4.06 6.31
CA MET A 47 2.91 -3.53 6.41
C MET A 47 2.62 -2.70 5.15
N ASP A 48 1.68 -3.18 4.34
CA ASP A 48 1.27 -2.50 3.12
C ASP A 48 0.06 -1.60 3.39
N THR A 49 0.21 -0.33 3.13
CA THR A 49 -0.85 0.68 3.25
C THR A 49 -0.91 1.58 2.04
N ALA A 50 -2.00 2.27 1.86
CA ALA A 50 -2.16 3.20 0.75
C ALA A 50 -2.91 4.47 1.16
N ILE A 51 -2.69 5.53 0.40
CA ILE A 51 -3.38 6.81 0.48
C ILE A 51 -3.91 7.11 -0.92
N PHE A 52 -5.15 7.60 -1.03
CA PHE A 52 -5.62 8.12 -2.31
C PHE A 52 -4.85 9.39 -2.68
N TYR A 53 -4.31 9.42 -3.89
CA TYR A 53 -3.54 10.56 -4.39
C TYR A 53 -4.31 11.88 -4.28
N GLU A 54 -5.62 11.87 -4.57
CA GLU A 54 -6.46 13.06 -4.49
C GLU A 54 -6.52 13.64 -3.07
N ASP A 55 -6.59 12.77 -2.06
CA ASP A 55 -6.60 13.19 -0.66
C ASP A 55 -5.23 13.76 -0.25
N TYR A 56 -4.13 13.12 -0.70
CA TYR A 56 -2.79 13.63 -0.47
C TYR A 56 -2.61 15.02 -1.11
N ARG A 57 -3.02 15.17 -2.37
CA ARG A 57 -2.94 16.44 -3.10
C ARG A 57 -3.79 17.53 -2.44
N ALA A 58 -4.97 17.19 -1.96
CA ALA A 58 -5.88 18.14 -1.29
C ALA A 58 -5.31 18.73 0.00
N ARG A 59 -4.33 18.07 0.63
CA ARG A 59 -3.62 18.59 1.82
C ARG A 59 -2.56 19.62 1.48
N ASN A 60 -2.21 19.77 0.21
CA ASN A 60 -1.17 20.71 -0.26
C ASN A 60 0.17 20.56 0.48
N LEU A 61 0.46 19.33 0.93
CA LEU A 61 1.73 18.99 1.59
C LEU A 61 2.81 18.74 0.55
N THR A 62 3.96 19.36 0.74
CA THR A 62 5.15 18.93 0.02
C THR A 62 5.61 17.56 0.52
N GLU A 63 6.31 16.80 -0.31
CA GLU A 63 6.88 15.51 0.11
C GLU A 63 7.81 15.69 1.31
N LYS A 64 8.61 16.75 1.33
CA LYS A 64 9.50 17.07 2.45
C LYS A 64 8.75 17.26 3.77
N GLU A 65 7.67 18.03 3.77
CA GLU A 65 6.84 18.25 4.95
C GLU A 65 6.20 16.96 5.45
N PHE A 66 5.66 16.15 4.54
CA PHE A 66 5.11 14.83 4.86
C PHE A 66 6.14 13.93 5.55
N LEU A 67 7.33 13.80 4.95
CA LEU A 67 8.40 12.95 5.50
C LEU A 67 8.93 13.46 6.86
N LEU A 68 9.10 14.77 7.01
CA LEU A 68 9.54 15.37 8.27
C LEU A 68 8.50 15.18 9.38
N PHE A 69 7.20 15.31 9.06
CA PHE A 69 6.13 15.08 10.02
C PHE A 69 6.14 13.64 10.54
N LEU A 70 6.20 12.66 9.62
CA LEU A 70 6.24 11.24 9.99
C LEU A 70 7.47 10.91 10.84
N LYS A 71 8.63 11.44 10.48
CA LYS A 71 9.88 11.22 11.20
C LYS A 71 9.86 11.84 12.60
N ASN A 72 9.54 13.14 12.69
CA ASN A 72 9.76 13.91 13.92
C ASN A 72 8.68 13.64 14.97
N LYS A 73 7.42 13.46 14.54
CA LYS A 73 6.31 13.26 15.47
C LYS A 73 6.02 11.79 15.74
N TYR A 74 6.23 10.93 14.76
CA TYR A 74 5.83 9.51 14.84
C TYR A 74 6.99 8.52 14.73
N GLN A 75 8.22 8.99 14.62
CA GLN A 75 9.42 8.14 14.56
C GLN A 75 9.38 7.09 13.43
N LEU A 76 8.69 7.41 12.34
CA LEU A 76 8.66 6.63 11.12
C LEU A 76 9.78 7.15 10.21
N LYS A 77 10.85 6.39 10.12
CA LYS A 77 12.05 6.78 9.36
C LYS A 77 11.98 6.25 7.95
N LEU A 78 12.03 7.15 6.96
CA LEU A 78 12.13 6.75 5.55
C LEU A 78 13.40 5.91 5.32
N THR A 79 13.23 4.75 4.69
CA THR A 79 14.32 3.83 4.33
C THR A 79 14.51 3.75 2.82
N SER A 80 13.44 3.81 2.06
CA SER A 80 13.48 3.86 0.60
C SER A 80 12.23 4.55 0.02
N HIS A 81 12.31 4.97 -1.23
CA HIS A 81 11.16 5.47 -1.97
C HIS A 81 11.36 5.25 -3.47
N TYR A 82 10.26 5.14 -4.19
CA TYR A 82 10.23 5.02 -5.65
C TYR A 82 9.22 5.98 -6.26
N GLY A 83 9.47 6.36 -7.50
CA GLY A 83 8.59 7.21 -8.28
C GLY A 83 8.49 8.66 -7.81
N GLN A 84 7.56 9.36 -8.42
CA GLN A 84 7.22 10.74 -8.10
C GLN A 84 5.76 10.87 -7.70
N ILE A 85 5.42 11.90 -6.94
CA ILE A 85 4.07 12.14 -6.41
C ILE A 85 2.99 12.10 -7.50
N LYS A 86 3.27 12.64 -8.69
CA LYS A 86 2.28 12.68 -9.80
C LYS A 86 2.25 11.40 -10.64
N HIS A 87 3.26 10.55 -10.54
CA HIS A 87 3.52 9.46 -11.49
C HIS A 87 3.70 8.09 -10.85
N GLY A 88 3.06 7.85 -9.73
CA GLY A 88 3.17 6.62 -8.97
C GLY A 88 4.25 6.72 -7.90
N LYS A 89 3.85 6.92 -6.67
CA LYS A 89 4.75 7.06 -5.53
C LYS A 89 4.57 5.93 -4.55
N GLU A 90 5.71 5.47 -4.06
CA GLU A 90 5.81 4.50 -2.98
C GLU A 90 6.90 4.97 -2.01
N TRP A 91 6.61 4.90 -0.73
CA TRP A 91 7.57 5.13 0.36
C TRP A 91 7.63 3.93 1.26
N THR A 92 8.82 3.57 1.69
CA THR A 92 9.05 2.56 2.71
C THR A 92 9.65 3.21 3.95
N PHE A 93 9.03 2.96 5.09
CA PHE A 93 9.48 3.46 6.39
C PHE A 93 9.87 2.32 7.32
N ALA A 94 10.83 2.57 8.19
CA ALA A 94 11.10 1.70 9.32
C ALA A 94 10.28 2.15 10.53
N CYS A 95 9.51 1.24 11.09
CA CYS A 95 8.94 1.34 12.42
C CYS A 95 9.97 0.74 13.40
N VAL A 96 10.87 1.59 13.87
CA VAL A 96 12.18 1.18 14.44
C VAL A 96 12.03 0.20 15.60
N GLU A 97 11.14 0.47 16.55
CA GLU A 97 10.96 -0.37 17.74
C GLU A 97 10.39 -1.74 17.41
N ALA A 98 9.47 -1.80 16.44
CA ALA A 98 8.81 -3.02 16.03
C ALA A 98 9.63 -3.84 15.01
N LYS A 99 10.69 -3.27 14.42
CA LYS A 99 11.45 -3.85 13.30
C LYS A 99 10.56 -4.25 12.13
N ILE A 100 9.53 -3.47 11.87
CA ILE A 100 8.57 -3.67 10.79
C ILE A 100 8.82 -2.62 9.73
N SER A 101 8.81 -3.05 8.47
CA SER A 101 8.78 -2.18 7.31
C SER A 101 7.34 -1.75 7.04
N VAL A 102 7.15 -0.48 6.73
CA VAL A 102 5.83 0.09 6.40
C VAL A 102 5.89 0.70 5.03
N ASP A 103 5.14 0.13 4.10
CA ASP A 103 5.00 0.65 2.75
C ASP A 103 3.74 1.50 2.64
N ILE A 104 3.89 2.71 2.10
CA ILE A 104 2.79 3.61 1.80
C ILE A 104 2.78 3.85 0.29
N PHE A 105 1.72 3.37 -0.37
CA PHE A 105 1.49 3.56 -1.79
C PHE A 105 0.55 4.73 -2.03
N LEU A 106 0.79 5.53 -3.08
CA LEU A 106 -0.26 6.38 -3.60
C LEU A 106 -1.11 5.61 -4.61
N VAL A 107 -2.42 5.69 -4.44
CA VAL A 107 -3.42 5.09 -5.33
C VAL A 107 -4.11 6.22 -6.12
N TYR A 108 -4.07 6.11 -7.43
CA TYR A 108 -4.49 7.14 -8.37
C TYR A 108 -5.80 6.73 -9.06
N ARG A 109 -6.61 7.69 -9.47
CA ARG A 109 -7.71 7.43 -10.38
C ARG A 109 -7.18 7.03 -11.76
N TYR A 110 -7.82 6.02 -12.36
CA TYR A 110 -7.53 5.57 -13.70
C TYR A 110 -8.48 6.25 -14.67
N ASN A 111 -7.97 7.10 -15.54
CA ASN A 111 -8.78 7.91 -16.46
C ASN A 111 -8.71 7.41 -17.92
N GLU A 112 -8.05 6.28 -18.16
CA GLU A 112 -7.93 5.72 -19.50
C GLU A 112 -9.09 4.73 -19.77
N THR A 113 -9.57 4.70 -21.01
CA THR A 113 -10.71 3.85 -21.41
C THR A 113 -10.32 2.43 -21.79
N LYS A 114 -9.00 2.15 -21.87
CA LYS A 114 -8.48 0.86 -22.35
C LYS A 114 -8.83 -0.32 -21.43
N TYR A 115 -9.02 -0.06 -20.14
CA TYR A 115 -9.35 -1.08 -19.14
C TYR A 115 -10.53 -0.61 -18.30
N SER A 116 -11.27 -1.56 -17.72
CA SER A 116 -12.40 -1.28 -16.82
C SER A 116 -11.99 -0.84 -15.42
N PHE A 117 -10.70 -0.60 -15.19
CA PHE A 117 -10.17 -0.16 -13.89
C PHE A 117 -10.60 1.27 -13.55
N LYS A 118 -10.77 1.51 -12.26
CA LYS A 118 -11.06 2.83 -11.69
C LYS A 118 -9.87 3.43 -10.96
N TYR A 119 -8.95 2.58 -10.50
CA TYR A 119 -7.78 2.97 -9.75
C TYR A 119 -6.54 2.26 -10.26
N TRP A 120 -5.39 2.83 -9.97
CA TRP A 120 -4.09 2.20 -10.22
C TRP A 120 -3.06 2.58 -9.17
N ALA A 121 -2.06 1.73 -8.97
CA ALA A 121 -0.85 2.01 -8.22
C ALA A 121 0.37 1.57 -9.02
N ALA A 122 1.50 2.24 -8.86
CA ALA A 122 2.72 1.88 -9.58
C ALA A 122 3.35 0.62 -9.00
N SER A 123 4.08 -0.10 -9.85
CA SER A 123 4.94 -1.21 -9.46
C SER A 123 6.38 -0.93 -9.90
N TYR A 124 7.32 -1.05 -8.97
CA TYR A 124 8.73 -0.76 -9.16
C TYR A 124 9.58 -2.02 -8.90
N ASN A 125 9.82 -2.77 -9.93
CA ASN A 125 10.68 -3.95 -9.89
C ASN A 125 11.51 -4.05 -11.18
N ASP A 126 12.38 -5.05 -11.28
CA ASP A 126 13.33 -5.18 -12.39
C ASP A 126 12.68 -5.35 -13.77
N LEU A 127 11.43 -5.86 -13.83
CA LEU A 127 10.66 -5.93 -15.08
C LEU A 127 9.96 -4.61 -15.42
N CYS A 128 9.78 -3.75 -14.42
CA CYS A 128 9.08 -2.49 -14.50
C CYS A 128 10.03 -1.42 -14.02
N ASP A 129 10.98 -1.01 -14.82
CA ASP A 129 12.10 -0.14 -14.50
C ASP A 129 11.84 0.83 -13.32
N LYS A 130 12.63 0.69 -12.25
CA LYS A 130 12.47 1.43 -11.00
C LYS A 130 12.60 2.95 -11.16
N MET A 131 13.24 3.37 -12.22
CA MET A 131 13.55 4.78 -12.49
C MET A 131 12.63 5.40 -13.55
N ILE A 132 11.93 4.60 -14.33
CA ILE A 132 10.98 5.06 -15.34
C ILE A 132 9.57 4.94 -14.76
N TYR A 133 8.94 6.10 -14.54
CA TYR A 133 7.66 6.22 -13.89
C TYR A 133 6.57 5.40 -14.55
N GLY A 134 5.93 4.54 -13.78
CA GLY A 134 4.70 3.90 -14.16
C GLY A 134 4.77 2.96 -15.34
N LYS A 135 5.93 2.36 -15.65
CA LYS A 135 6.04 1.33 -16.70
C LYS A 135 5.15 0.13 -16.42
N CYS A 136 4.98 -0.22 -15.16
CA CYS A 136 3.98 -1.18 -14.72
C CYS A 136 3.06 -0.56 -13.68
N ARG A 137 1.79 -0.89 -13.79
CA ARG A 137 0.73 -0.45 -12.86
C ARG A 137 -0.11 -1.64 -12.45
N TRP A 138 -0.56 -1.61 -11.21
CA TRP A 138 -1.65 -2.46 -10.77
C TRP A 138 -2.95 -1.71 -10.96
N GLY A 139 -3.83 -2.24 -11.80
CA GLY A 139 -5.16 -1.69 -12.03
C GLY A 139 -6.18 -2.34 -11.10
N PHE A 140 -7.14 -1.57 -10.61
CA PHE A 140 -8.19 -2.03 -9.72
C PHE A 140 -9.55 -1.49 -10.16
N SER A 141 -10.56 -2.37 -10.11
CA SER A 141 -11.96 -2.00 -10.24
C SER A 141 -12.37 -1.02 -9.14
N ASP A 142 -13.53 -0.43 -9.25
CA ASP A 142 -14.10 0.39 -8.19
C ASP A 142 -14.32 -0.45 -6.92
N PHE A 143 -13.98 0.10 -5.76
CA PHE A 143 -14.12 -0.59 -4.49
C PHE A 143 -14.51 0.36 -3.35
N ASN A 144 -15.25 -0.17 -2.42
CA ASN A 144 -15.53 0.48 -1.14
C ASN A 144 -14.67 -0.14 -0.05
N LEU A 145 -14.03 0.70 0.76
CA LEU A 145 -13.23 0.24 1.89
C LEU A 145 -14.12 -0.44 2.94
N THR A 146 -13.59 -1.47 3.55
CA THR A 146 -14.22 -2.19 4.66
C THR A 146 -13.63 -1.72 5.97
N GLN A 147 -14.47 -1.50 6.99
CA GLN A 147 -14.01 -1.16 8.33
C GLN A 147 -13.67 -2.40 9.13
N VAL A 148 -12.54 -2.39 9.81
CA VAL A 148 -12.11 -3.45 10.73
C VAL A 148 -11.72 -2.83 12.05
N ASN A 149 -12.14 -3.44 13.16
CA ASN A 149 -11.83 -2.97 14.51
C ASN A 149 -10.66 -3.75 15.09
N VAL A 150 -9.67 -3.05 15.60
CA VAL A 150 -8.51 -3.62 16.30
C VAL A 150 -8.39 -2.90 17.64
N HIS A 151 -8.64 -3.60 18.72
CA HIS A 151 -8.57 -3.07 20.11
C HIS A 151 -9.31 -1.74 20.30
N GLY A 152 -10.49 -1.62 19.73
CA GLY A 152 -11.34 -0.43 19.87
C GLY A 152 -11.03 0.71 18.89
N LYS A 153 -10.01 0.58 18.04
CA LYS A 153 -9.74 1.52 16.94
C LYS A 153 -10.19 0.92 15.61
N ASP A 154 -10.90 1.73 14.84
CA ASP A 154 -11.33 1.35 13.50
C ASP A 154 -10.28 1.71 12.45
N PHE A 155 -10.01 0.75 11.58
CA PHE A 155 -9.13 0.87 10.42
C PHE A 155 -9.89 0.59 9.13
N GLN A 156 -9.48 1.23 8.06
CA GLN A 156 -10.00 0.92 6.73
C GLN A 156 -9.10 -0.08 6.03
N ILE A 157 -9.71 -1.07 5.37
CA ILE A 157 -9.01 -2.11 4.62
C ILE A 157 -9.68 -2.29 3.26
N VAL A 158 -8.91 -2.67 2.24
CA VAL A 158 -9.49 -3.05 0.96
C VAL A 158 -10.44 -4.24 1.10
N PRO A 159 -11.56 -4.28 0.36
CA PRO A 159 -12.53 -5.36 0.46
C PRO A 159 -11.98 -6.69 -0.08
N LEU A 160 -12.67 -7.78 0.23
CA LEU A 160 -12.30 -9.09 -0.28
C LEU A 160 -12.28 -9.16 -1.81
N SER A 161 -13.16 -8.42 -2.49
CA SER A 161 -13.18 -8.34 -3.96
C SER A 161 -11.87 -7.80 -4.54
N PHE A 162 -11.25 -6.81 -3.90
CA PHE A 162 -9.92 -6.31 -4.26
C PHE A 162 -8.85 -7.39 -4.12
N ILE A 163 -8.90 -8.17 -3.04
CA ILE A 163 -7.95 -9.28 -2.81
C ILE A 163 -8.10 -10.36 -3.87
N ILE A 164 -9.33 -10.71 -4.23
CA ILE A 164 -9.60 -11.68 -5.29
C ILE A 164 -9.12 -11.17 -6.65
N GLU A 165 -9.38 -9.91 -6.97
CA GLU A 165 -8.89 -9.27 -8.21
C GLU A 165 -7.36 -9.29 -8.28
N ARG A 166 -6.68 -9.07 -7.16
CA ARG A 166 -5.22 -8.98 -7.09
C ARG A 166 -4.54 -10.34 -7.04
N TYR A 167 -5.10 -11.30 -6.28
CA TYR A 167 -4.43 -12.57 -5.95
C TYR A 167 -5.13 -13.81 -6.50
N GLY A 168 -6.33 -13.68 -7.05
CA GLY A 168 -7.13 -14.77 -7.59
C GLY A 168 -8.14 -15.35 -6.59
N GLN A 169 -9.04 -16.20 -7.09
CA GLN A 169 -10.07 -16.87 -6.29
C GLN A 169 -9.49 -17.80 -5.22
N ASP A 170 -8.30 -18.32 -5.48
CA ASP A 170 -7.55 -19.20 -4.59
C ASP A 170 -6.64 -18.43 -3.59
N TYR A 171 -6.96 -17.17 -3.32
CA TYR A 171 -6.20 -16.30 -2.42
C TYR A 171 -5.95 -16.89 -1.03
N ARG A 172 -6.79 -17.83 -0.59
CA ARG A 172 -6.65 -18.52 0.71
C ARG A 172 -5.47 -19.48 0.75
N GLU A 173 -5.05 -20.00 -0.40
CA GLU A 173 -3.92 -20.91 -0.50
C GLU A 173 -2.61 -20.11 -0.51
N PRO A 174 -1.69 -20.34 0.46
CA PRO A 174 -0.40 -19.69 0.46
C PRO A 174 0.42 -20.10 -0.77
N LYS A 175 0.65 -19.19 -1.69
CA LYS A 175 1.49 -19.42 -2.86
C LYS A 175 2.92 -18.98 -2.55
N ARG A 176 3.88 -19.87 -2.75
CA ARG A 176 5.30 -19.56 -2.66
C ARG A 176 5.79 -19.07 -4.02
N TYR A 177 5.76 -17.79 -4.24
CA TYR A 177 6.43 -17.15 -5.37
C TYR A 177 7.17 -15.91 -4.89
N ASN A 178 8.28 -15.60 -5.53
CA ASN A 178 8.96 -14.34 -5.29
C ASN A 178 8.22 -13.20 -6.04
N TYR A 179 8.59 -11.98 -5.73
CA TYR A 179 7.98 -10.79 -6.31
C TYR A 179 8.00 -10.79 -7.86
N PHE A 180 9.07 -11.26 -8.47
CA PHE A 180 9.20 -11.33 -9.94
C PHE A 180 8.27 -12.37 -10.56
N GLN A 181 8.09 -13.50 -9.92
CA GLN A 181 7.14 -14.52 -10.36
C GLN A 181 5.70 -14.01 -10.28
N SER A 182 5.38 -13.19 -9.26
CA SER A 182 4.06 -12.63 -9.08
C SER A 182 3.61 -11.78 -10.26
N LEU A 183 4.52 -11.05 -10.91
CA LEU A 183 4.21 -10.20 -12.06
C LEU A 183 3.74 -10.98 -13.30
N ARG A 184 4.06 -12.27 -13.39
CA ARG A 184 3.68 -13.10 -14.54
C ARG A 184 2.30 -13.73 -14.38
N ILE A 185 1.84 -13.85 -13.14
CA ILE A 185 0.63 -14.63 -12.81
C ILE A 185 -0.51 -13.81 -12.25
N LEU A 186 -0.27 -12.55 -11.90
CA LEU A 186 -1.32 -11.70 -11.32
C LEU A 186 -2.13 -11.00 -12.42
N PRO A 187 -3.47 -11.08 -12.36
CA PRO A 187 -4.33 -10.74 -13.49
C PRO A 187 -4.49 -9.24 -13.72
N ASN A 188 -4.25 -8.42 -12.71
CA ASN A 188 -4.50 -6.99 -12.74
C ASN A 188 -3.26 -6.13 -13.07
N LEU A 189 -2.20 -6.74 -13.63
CA LEU A 189 -1.02 -6.00 -14.06
C LEU A 189 -1.23 -5.35 -15.43
N ILE A 190 -1.05 -4.04 -15.49
CA ILE A 190 -1.00 -3.24 -16.72
C ILE A 190 0.47 -3.10 -17.11
N LYS A 191 0.89 -3.76 -18.18
CA LYS A 191 2.32 -3.92 -18.51
C LYS A 191 3.00 -2.72 -19.16
N GLU A 192 2.29 -1.83 -19.80
CA GLU A 192 2.91 -0.74 -20.55
C GLU A 192 2.21 0.56 -20.25
N TYR A 193 2.78 1.34 -19.36
CA TYR A 193 2.46 2.75 -19.25
C TYR A 193 3.55 3.56 -19.96
N LYS A 194 3.17 4.26 -21.01
CA LYS A 194 3.98 5.34 -21.59
C LYS A 194 3.37 6.64 -21.12
N GLU A 195 4.11 7.45 -20.39
CA GLU A 195 3.75 8.85 -20.23
C GLU A 195 3.61 9.49 -21.61
N LYS A 196 2.49 10.18 -21.81
CA LYS A 196 2.29 11.07 -22.95
C LYS A 196 2.93 12.41 -22.67
#